data_4f94db73e0731969cc7c1ad899c1148c
#
_entry.id   4f94db73e0731969cc7c1ad899c1148c
#
_cell.length_a   1.000
_cell.length_b   1.000
_cell.length_c   1.000
_cell.angle_alpha   90.00
_cell.angle_beta   90.00
_cell.angle_gamma   90.00
#
_symmetry.space_group_name_H-M   'P 1'
#
loop_
_entity.id
_entity.type
_entity.pdbx_description
1 polymer ?
#
loop_
_entity_poly.entity_id
_entity_poly.type
_entity_poly.pdbx_seq_one_letter_code
_entity_poly.pdbx_strand_id
1 'polypeptide(L)'
;MTEAPPTQEWNAEAAVDAARQKVQTLLLRETEIGLDQRGRLTVDRGSTRVFLEFYPIPDKRLVYVTLTAPIAFYAPITPELLEHLARNADKWYFGHLSMNPYADDSEYKGQTYVYFTDTLIAEYIDPEELRIRTFAVVDTANALDEEFTQQFGGTRYQDS
;
A
#
# COMPACT_ATOMS: atom_id res chain seq x y z
N MET A 1 -20.16 46.34 -6.41
CA MET A 1 -19.81 45.01 -7.00
C MET A 1 -18.62 44.49 -6.24
N THR A 2 -18.83 43.54 -5.35
CA THR A 2 -17.73 42.93 -4.57
C THR A 2 -17.16 41.84 -5.42
N GLU A 3 -15.92 42.00 -5.88
CA GLU A 3 -15.17 40.93 -6.54
C GLU A 3 -15.11 39.72 -5.61
N ALA A 4 -15.52 38.53 -6.10
CA ALA A 4 -15.33 37.30 -5.40
C ALA A 4 -13.81 37.08 -5.21
N PRO A 5 -13.36 36.66 -4.01
CA PRO A 5 -11.95 36.38 -3.79
C PRO A 5 -11.46 35.33 -4.81
N PRO A 6 -10.23 35.49 -5.33
CA PRO A 6 -9.68 34.53 -6.28
C PRO A 6 -9.75 33.13 -5.67
N THR A 7 -10.39 32.21 -6.36
CA THR A 7 -10.37 30.80 -6.00
C THR A 7 -8.92 30.32 -5.99
N GLN A 8 -8.37 30.12 -4.81
CA GLN A 8 -7.01 29.64 -4.65
C GLN A 8 -6.91 28.29 -5.39
N GLU A 9 -6.07 28.25 -6.42
CA GLU A 9 -5.82 27.04 -7.18
C GLU A 9 -5.31 25.96 -6.23
N TRP A 10 -5.92 24.76 -6.26
CA TRP A 10 -5.49 23.63 -5.41
C TRP A 10 -4.10 23.16 -5.87
N ASN A 11 -3.15 23.18 -4.95
CA ASN A 11 -1.78 22.73 -5.20
C ASN A 11 -1.63 21.27 -4.77
N ALA A 12 -1.54 20.36 -5.76
CA ALA A 12 -1.44 18.93 -5.54
C ALA A 12 -0.18 18.52 -4.75
N GLU A 13 0.96 19.13 -5.04
CA GLU A 13 2.23 18.85 -4.37
C GLU A 13 2.17 19.23 -2.90
N ALA A 14 1.73 20.43 -2.60
CA ALA A 14 1.55 20.90 -1.23
C ALA A 14 0.54 20.05 -0.44
N ALA A 15 -0.53 19.55 -1.10
CA ALA A 15 -1.50 18.68 -0.48
C ALA A 15 -0.91 17.29 -0.15
N VAL A 16 -0.11 16.73 -1.06
CA VAL A 16 0.62 15.47 -0.84
C VAL A 16 1.62 15.61 0.31
N ASP A 17 2.39 16.70 0.37
CA ASP A 17 3.34 16.94 1.46
C ASP A 17 2.65 17.08 2.81
N ALA A 18 1.52 17.80 2.86
CA ALA A 18 0.72 17.94 4.08
C ALA A 18 0.14 16.61 4.55
N ALA A 19 -0.38 15.80 3.63
CA ALA A 19 -0.89 14.45 3.90
C ALA A 19 0.21 13.55 4.46
N ARG A 20 1.38 13.57 3.84
CA ARG A 20 2.55 12.81 4.28
C ARG A 20 2.99 13.20 5.69
N GLN A 21 3.11 14.50 5.98
CA GLN A 21 3.48 14.99 7.31
C GLN A 21 2.46 14.58 8.38
N LYS A 22 1.15 14.69 8.07
CA LYS A 22 0.07 14.25 8.96
C LYS A 22 0.22 12.77 9.31
N VAL A 23 0.30 11.90 8.30
CA VAL A 23 0.40 10.45 8.48
C VAL A 23 1.67 10.07 9.22
N GLN A 24 2.81 10.66 8.86
CA GLN A 24 4.07 10.43 9.57
C GLN A 24 3.99 10.81 11.04
N THR A 25 3.43 11.98 11.36
CA THR A 25 3.26 12.44 12.74
C THR A 25 2.37 11.52 13.55
N LEU A 26 1.29 11.02 12.95
CA LEU A 26 0.37 10.09 13.63
C LEU A 26 1.03 8.72 13.88
N LEU A 27 1.69 8.15 12.88
CA LEU A 27 2.34 6.84 13.00
C LEU A 27 3.54 6.85 13.96
N LEU A 28 4.32 7.93 14.02
CA LEU A 28 5.46 8.05 14.95
C LEU A 28 5.06 7.95 16.43
N ARG A 29 3.79 8.15 16.76
CA ARG A 29 3.28 7.96 18.13
C ARG A 29 3.06 6.50 18.48
N GLU A 30 2.93 5.63 17.47
CA GLU A 30 2.52 4.24 17.60
C GLU A 30 3.64 3.25 17.30
N THR A 31 4.59 3.64 16.42
CA THR A 31 5.64 2.74 15.94
C THR A 31 6.83 3.49 15.37
N GLU A 32 7.93 2.76 15.18
CA GLU A 32 9.07 3.26 14.42
C GLU A 32 8.71 3.31 12.92
N ILE A 33 9.14 4.40 12.27
CA ILE A 33 8.95 4.62 10.84
C ILE A 33 10.30 4.68 10.16
N GLY A 34 10.45 3.91 9.09
CA GLY A 34 11.58 3.99 8.18
C GLY A 34 11.29 4.84 6.94
N LEU A 35 12.33 5.06 6.16
CA LEU A 35 12.27 5.56 4.80
C LEU A 35 13.00 4.58 3.90
N ASP A 36 12.38 4.19 2.79
CA ASP A 36 13.06 3.39 1.79
C ASP A 36 13.94 4.25 0.86
N GLN A 37 14.64 3.61 -0.07
CA GLN A 37 15.53 4.30 -1.02
C GLN A 37 14.78 5.30 -1.94
N ARG A 38 13.47 5.15 -2.11
CA ARG A 38 12.61 6.07 -2.87
C ARG A 38 11.97 7.15 -1.99
N GLY A 39 12.30 7.16 -0.69
CA GLY A 39 11.74 8.10 0.27
C GLY A 39 10.30 7.77 0.69
N ARG A 40 9.79 6.57 0.46
CA ARG A 40 8.48 6.15 0.96
C ARG A 40 8.55 5.88 2.46
N LEU A 41 7.50 6.25 3.19
CA LEU A 41 7.35 5.86 4.58
C LEU A 41 7.16 4.35 4.68
N THR A 42 7.80 3.72 5.68
CA THR A 42 7.70 2.28 5.89
C THR A 42 7.52 1.94 7.36
N VAL A 43 6.78 0.85 7.62
CA VAL A 43 6.68 0.23 8.93
C VAL A 43 7.03 -1.25 8.79
N ASP A 44 8.02 -1.71 9.54
CA ASP A 44 8.50 -3.09 9.49
C ASP A 44 7.70 -3.98 10.44
N ARG A 45 7.44 -5.22 10.00
CA ARG A 45 6.75 -6.23 10.82
C ARG A 45 7.13 -7.65 10.38
N GLY A 46 7.81 -8.39 11.26
CA GLY A 46 8.19 -9.78 10.97
C GLY A 46 8.99 -9.91 9.68
N SER A 47 8.48 -10.71 8.74
CA SER A 47 9.11 -11.01 7.45
C SER A 47 8.88 -9.95 6.37
N THR A 48 8.04 -8.95 6.62
CA THR A 48 7.65 -7.96 5.61
C THR A 48 7.60 -6.53 6.17
N ARG A 49 7.23 -5.59 5.32
CA ARG A 49 6.97 -4.19 5.68
C ARG A 49 5.81 -3.64 4.90
N VAL A 50 5.13 -2.65 5.45
CA VAL A 50 4.18 -1.85 4.70
C VAL A 50 4.86 -0.60 4.17
N PHE A 51 4.57 -0.28 2.91
CA PHE A 51 4.96 0.97 2.24
C PHE A 51 3.74 1.87 2.16
N LEU A 52 3.93 3.16 2.47
CA LEU A 52 2.91 4.17 2.37
C LEU A 52 3.24 5.11 1.20
N GLU A 53 2.32 5.21 0.25
CA GLU A 53 2.44 6.07 -0.92
C GLU A 53 1.25 7.02 -1.01
N PHE A 54 1.51 8.25 -1.47
CA PHE A 54 0.55 9.35 -1.44
C PHE A 54 0.27 9.81 -2.87
N TYR A 55 -1.01 9.84 -3.25
CA TYR A 55 -1.41 10.19 -4.60
C TYR A 55 -2.52 11.26 -4.58
N PRO A 56 -2.34 12.37 -5.33
CA PRO A 56 -3.36 13.39 -5.43
C PRO A 56 -4.54 12.93 -6.30
N ILE A 57 -5.75 13.35 -5.95
CA ILE A 57 -6.96 13.24 -6.76
C ILE A 57 -7.39 14.67 -7.12
N PRO A 58 -6.89 15.26 -8.22
CA PRO A 58 -7.09 16.68 -8.53
C PRO A 58 -8.55 17.10 -8.62
N ASP A 59 -9.38 16.29 -9.29
CA ASP A 59 -10.81 16.56 -9.47
C ASP A 59 -11.60 16.61 -8.15
N LYS A 60 -11.10 15.93 -7.12
CA LYS A 60 -11.70 15.88 -5.79
C LYS A 60 -11.01 16.81 -4.81
N ARG A 61 -9.82 17.34 -5.15
CA ARG A 61 -8.94 18.09 -4.26
C ARG A 61 -8.60 17.31 -2.97
N LEU A 62 -8.36 16.00 -3.12
CA LEU A 62 -8.06 15.07 -2.05
C LEU A 62 -6.74 14.36 -2.32
N VAL A 63 -6.16 13.77 -1.28
CA VAL A 63 -5.01 12.86 -1.36
C VAL A 63 -5.42 11.50 -0.81
N TYR A 64 -5.19 10.44 -1.57
CA TYR A 64 -5.30 9.09 -1.01
C TYR A 64 -3.92 8.54 -0.64
N VAL A 65 -3.94 7.67 0.37
CA VAL A 65 -2.77 6.95 0.86
C VAL A 65 -2.98 5.48 0.60
N THR A 66 -2.07 4.85 -0.11
CA THR A 66 -2.03 3.39 -0.22
C THR A 66 -1.11 2.82 0.84
N LEU A 67 -1.58 1.76 1.49
CA LEU A 67 -0.84 0.92 2.39
C LEU A 67 -0.57 -0.38 1.66
N THR A 68 0.67 -0.69 1.32
CA THR A 68 1.00 -1.87 0.51
C THR A 68 2.09 -2.68 1.17
N ALA A 69 1.81 -3.96 1.45
CA ALA A 69 2.78 -4.89 2.02
C ALA A 69 3.03 -6.07 1.07
N PRO A 70 4.30 -6.33 0.70
CA PRO A 70 4.69 -7.47 -0.13
C PRO A 70 4.29 -8.81 0.48
N ILE A 71 3.81 -9.73 -0.36
CA ILE A 71 3.61 -11.15 -0.02
C ILE A 71 4.60 -12.00 -0.81
N ALA A 72 4.62 -11.85 -2.15
CA ALA A 72 5.53 -12.60 -3.00
C ALA A 72 6.00 -11.77 -4.19
N PHE A 73 7.30 -11.75 -4.44
CA PHE A 73 7.90 -11.30 -5.69
C PHE A 73 8.07 -12.48 -6.64
N TYR A 74 7.98 -12.25 -7.91
CA TYR A 74 8.26 -13.23 -8.98
C TYR A 74 7.40 -14.50 -8.91
N ALA A 75 6.19 -14.42 -8.37
CA ALA A 75 5.27 -15.55 -8.36
C ALA A 75 4.81 -15.87 -9.79
N PRO A 76 4.85 -17.15 -10.25
CA PRO A 76 4.34 -17.51 -11.55
C PRO A 76 2.84 -17.23 -11.67
N ILE A 77 2.41 -16.63 -12.78
CA ILE A 77 0.99 -16.41 -13.05
C ILE A 77 0.37 -17.74 -13.55
N THR A 78 -0.41 -18.36 -12.69
CA THR A 78 -1.11 -19.61 -12.99
C THR A 78 -2.61 -19.46 -12.79
N PRO A 79 -3.45 -20.32 -13.41
CA PRO A 79 -4.89 -20.31 -13.15
C PRO A 79 -5.24 -20.48 -11.67
N GLU A 80 -4.48 -21.30 -10.93
CA GLU A 80 -4.66 -21.55 -9.51
C GLU A 80 -4.39 -20.29 -8.67
N LEU A 81 -3.35 -19.51 -9.02
CA LEU A 81 -3.07 -18.24 -8.38
C LEU A 81 -4.22 -17.25 -8.62
N LEU A 82 -4.67 -17.12 -9.86
CA LEU A 82 -5.75 -16.20 -10.22
C LEU A 82 -7.07 -16.58 -9.52
N GLU A 83 -7.38 -17.87 -9.46
CA GLU A 83 -8.54 -18.37 -8.72
C GLU A 83 -8.43 -18.08 -7.22
N HIS A 84 -7.26 -18.30 -6.63
CA HIS A 84 -7.02 -17.99 -5.22
C HIS A 84 -7.25 -16.51 -4.90
N LEU A 85 -6.71 -15.60 -5.71
CA LEU A 85 -6.90 -14.17 -5.54
C LEU A 85 -8.38 -13.78 -5.66
N ALA A 86 -9.07 -14.31 -6.67
CA ALA A 86 -10.50 -14.04 -6.88
C ALA A 86 -11.39 -14.55 -5.74
N ARG A 87 -11.13 -15.76 -5.24
CA ARG A 87 -11.91 -16.36 -4.14
C ARG A 87 -11.69 -15.70 -2.79
N ASN A 88 -10.56 -15.01 -2.60
CA ASN A 88 -10.21 -14.35 -1.36
C ASN A 88 -10.34 -12.81 -1.44
N ALA A 89 -10.97 -12.27 -2.48
CA ALA A 89 -11.04 -10.83 -2.72
C ALA A 89 -11.74 -10.05 -1.59
N ASP A 90 -12.71 -10.66 -0.91
CA ASP A 90 -13.53 -10.06 0.15
C ASP A 90 -13.34 -10.71 1.53
N LYS A 91 -12.25 -11.46 1.71
CA LYS A 91 -12.01 -12.24 2.92
C LYS A 91 -11.73 -11.39 4.16
N TRP A 92 -11.15 -10.21 3.99
CA TRP A 92 -10.69 -9.35 5.09
C TRP A 92 -11.58 -8.11 5.25
N TYR A 93 -11.73 -7.65 6.48
CA TYR A 93 -12.45 -6.40 6.77
C TYR A 93 -11.72 -5.16 6.26
N PHE A 94 -10.38 -5.20 6.26
CA PHE A 94 -9.52 -4.13 5.78
C PHE A 94 -8.54 -4.69 4.78
N GLY A 95 -8.44 -4.03 3.64
CA GLY A 95 -7.53 -4.41 2.59
C GLY A 95 -7.93 -5.66 1.80
N HIS A 96 -7.12 -5.97 0.83
CA HIS A 96 -7.31 -7.11 -0.06
C HIS A 96 -5.99 -7.55 -0.68
N LEU A 97 -5.97 -8.80 -1.16
CA LEU A 97 -4.89 -9.31 -2.01
C LEU A 97 -4.98 -8.67 -3.39
N SER A 98 -3.84 -8.33 -3.94
CA SER A 98 -3.72 -7.82 -5.31
C SER A 98 -2.46 -8.34 -5.96
N MET A 99 -2.39 -8.23 -7.28
CA MET A 99 -1.20 -8.58 -8.05
C MET A 99 -0.88 -7.52 -9.09
N ASN A 100 0.41 -7.41 -9.41
CA ASN A 100 0.88 -6.56 -10.49
C ASN A 100 1.86 -7.35 -11.37
N PRO A 101 1.43 -7.82 -12.57
CA PRO A 101 2.28 -8.56 -13.49
C PRO A 101 3.51 -7.74 -13.88
N TYR A 102 4.66 -8.40 -13.98
CA TYR A 102 5.84 -7.78 -14.56
C TYR A 102 5.65 -7.57 -16.07
N ALA A 103 6.33 -6.55 -16.60
CA ALA A 103 6.22 -6.18 -18.00
C ALA A 103 6.64 -7.33 -18.94
N ASP A 104 5.96 -7.43 -20.10
CA ASP A 104 6.19 -8.50 -21.08
C ASP A 104 7.58 -8.47 -21.72
N ASP A 105 8.28 -7.35 -21.66
CA ASP A 105 9.65 -7.14 -22.14
C ASP A 105 10.71 -7.31 -21.03
N SER A 106 10.29 -7.66 -19.81
CA SER A 106 11.21 -7.93 -18.69
C SER A 106 11.65 -9.40 -18.65
N GLU A 107 12.76 -9.65 -17.95
CA GLU A 107 13.22 -11.02 -17.65
C GLU A 107 12.24 -11.82 -16.78
N TYR A 108 11.29 -11.11 -16.12
CA TYR A 108 10.27 -11.68 -15.24
C TYR A 108 8.91 -11.87 -15.93
N LYS A 109 8.87 -11.89 -17.26
CA LYS A 109 7.66 -12.15 -18.03
C LYS A 109 6.94 -13.42 -17.55
N GLY A 110 5.62 -13.34 -17.39
CA GLY A 110 4.80 -14.44 -16.88
C GLY A 110 4.83 -14.61 -15.36
N GLN A 111 5.49 -13.69 -14.67
CA GLN A 111 5.52 -13.63 -13.21
C GLN A 111 4.83 -12.35 -12.73
N THR A 112 4.50 -12.31 -11.43
CA THR A 112 3.81 -11.17 -10.82
C THR A 112 4.37 -10.86 -9.44
N TYR A 113 4.19 -9.62 -9.03
CA TYR A 113 4.31 -9.17 -7.66
C TYR A 113 2.93 -9.30 -6.99
N VAL A 114 2.86 -10.04 -5.88
CA VAL A 114 1.64 -10.19 -5.08
C VAL A 114 1.80 -9.44 -3.78
N TYR A 115 0.77 -8.70 -3.40
CA TYR A 115 0.81 -7.84 -2.22
C TYR A 115 -0.57 -7.74 -1.56
N PHE A 116 -0.56 -7.37 -0.29
CA PHE A 116 -1.76 -6.99 0.43
C PHE A 116 -1.83 -5.46 0.50
N THR A 117 -2.97 -4.88 0.22
CA THR A 117 -3.11 -3.42 0.12
C THR A 117 -4.42 -2.92 0.71
N ASP A 118 -4.40 -1.68 1.20
CA ASP A 118 -5.57 -0.91 1.61
C ASP A 118 -5.39 0.56 1.19
N THR A 119 -6.48 1.32 1.16
CA THR A 119 -6.48 2.71 0.72
C THR A 119 -7.28 3.58 1.67
N LEU A 120 -6.72 4.73 2.05
CA LEU A 120 -7.32 5.73 2.93
C LEU A 120 -7.35 7.09 2.25
N ILE A 121 -8.28 7.95 2.66
CA ILE A 121 -8.29 9.37 2.26
C ILE A 121 -7.61 10.18 3.34
N ALA A 122 -6.49 10.83 3.00
CA ALA A 122 -5.60 11.47 3.96
C ALA A 122 -6.29 12.58 4.79
N GLU A 123 -7.20 13.34 4.19
CA GLU A 123 -7.92 14.42 4.85
C GLU A 123 -8.80 13.92 6.01
N TYR A 124 -9.33 12.71 5.90
CA TYR A 124 -10.30 12.13 6.85
C TYR A 124 -9.70 11.11 7.82
N ILE A 125 -8.41 10.79 7.68
CA ILE A 125 -7.74 9.83 8.57
C ILE A 125 -7.71 10.37 10.01
N ASP A 126 -8.24 9.58 10.94
CA ASP A 126 -7.97 9.72 12.36
C ASP A 126 -6.81 8.81 12.82
N PRO A 127 -6.22 9.06 14.02
CA PRO A 127 -5.08 8.29 14.49
C PRO A 127 -5.35 6.80 14.67
N GLU A 128 -6.52 6.44 15.18
CA GLU A 128 -6.88 5.06 15.47
C GLU A 128 -7.16 4.27 14.20
N GLU A 129 -7.86 4.87 13.22
CA GLU A 129 -8.09 4.26 11.91
C GLU A 129 -6.76 3.99 11.19
N LEU A 130 -5.85 4.95 11.18
CA LEU A 130 -4.54 4.80 10.56
C LEU A 130 -3.74 3.65 11.21
N ARG A 131 -3.74 3.61 12.55
CA ARG A 131 -3.06 2.56 13.33
C ARG A 131 -3.62 1.18 12.99
N ILE A 132 -4.93 1.00 13.10
CA ILE A 132 -5.61 -0.28 12.85
C ILE A 132 -5.32 -0.76 11.43
N ARG A 133 -5.51 0.09 10.43
CA ARG A 133 -5.35 -0.30 9.02
C ARG A 133 -3.90 -0.57 8.65
N THR A 134 -2.96 0.22 9.14
CA THR A 134 -1.52 0.00 8.89
C THR A 134 -1.09 -1.36 9.43
N PHE A 135 -1.44 -1.68 10.68
CA PHE A 135 -1.09 -2.97 11.27
C PHE A 135 -1.89 -4.12 10.65
N ALA A 136 -3.17 -3.94 10.31
CA ALA A 136 -3.93 -4.96 9.61
C ALA A 136 -3.28 -5.36 8.28
N VAL A 137 -2.79 -4.39 7.51
CA VAL A 137 -2.12 -4.65 6.22
C VAL A 137 -0.81 -5.42 6.43
N VAL A 138 0.08 -4.92 7.29
CA VAL A 138 1.40 -5.54 7.45
C VAL A 138 1.35 -6.88 8.18
N ASP A 139 0.50 -7.02 9.20
CA ASP A 139 0.35 -8.28 9.94
C ASP A 139 -0.32 -9.36 9.08
N THR A 140 -1.30 -8.99 8.22
CA THR A 140 -1.90 -9.94 7.26
C THR A 140 -0.88 -10.42 6.25
N ALA A 141 -0.09 -9.51 5.66
CA ALA A 141 0.95 -9.89 4.71
C ALA A 141 2.02 -10.80 5.36
N ASN A 142 2.48 -10.46 6.58
CA ASN A 142 3.43 -11.27 7.34
C ASN A 142 2.88 -12.66 7.68
N ALA A 143 1.58 -12.78 7.93
CA ALA A 143 0.95 -14.08 8.23
C ALA A 143 0.77 -14.96 7.00
N LEU A 144 0.67 -14.36 5.80
CA LEU A 144 0.37 -15.07 4.56
C LEU A 144 1.61 -15.45 3.75
N ASP A 145 2.71 -14.71 3.84
CA ASP A 145 3.80 -14.75 2.86
C ASP A 145 4.49 -16.12 2.77
N GLU A 146 4.67 -16.83 3.87
CA GLU A 146 5.32 -18.14 3.89
C GLU A 146 4.45 -19.21 3.22
N GLU A 147 3.20 -19.36 3.65
CA GLU A 147 2.26 -20.34 3.07
C GLU A 147 2.00 -20.02 1.60
N PHE A 148 1.85 -18.74 1.28
CA PHE A 148 1.59 -18.28 -0.09
C PHE A 148 2.74 -18.64 -1.03
N THR A 149 4.00 -18.37 -0.65
CA THR A 149 5.16 -18.70 -1.48
C THR A 149 5.42 -20.20 -1.59
N GLN A 150 5.10 -20.99 -0.56
CA GLN A 150 5.13 -22.44 -0.63
C GLN A 150 4.09 -22.99 -1.63
N GLN A 151 2.91 -22.40 -1.68
CA GLN A 151 1.82 -22.87 -2.54
C GLN A 151 1.94 -22.39 -3.98
N PHE A 152 2.30 -21.11 -4.21
CA PHE A 152 2.25 -20.47 -5.53
C PHE A 152 3.64 -20.09 -6.08
N GLY A 153 4.69 -20.29 -5.30
CA GLY A 153 6.04 -19.89 -5.68
C GLY A 153 6.31 -18.40 -5.44
N GLY A 154 7.45 -17.95 -5.93
CA GLY A 154 7.94 -16.61 -5.70
C GLY A 154 8.87 -16.49 -4.49
N THR A 155 9.25 -15.25 -4.15
CA THR A 155 10.20 -14.94 -3.07
C THR A 155 9.55 -13.96 -2.08
N ARG A 156 9.65 -14.23 -0.78
CA ARG A 156 9.18 -13.31 0.26
C ARG A 156 10.04 -12.05 0.32
N TYR A 157 9.51 -10.98 0.93
CA TYR A 157 10.24 -9.71 1.09
C TYR A 157 11.58 -9.89 1.82
N GLN A 158 11.60 -10.64 2.94
CA GLN A 158 12.83 -10.87 3.71
C GLN A 158 13.90 -11.67 2.98
N ASP A 159 13.52 -12.45 1.96
CA ASP A 159 14.41 -13.33 1.20
C ASP A 159 14.80 -12.72 -0.17
N SER A 160 14.33 -11.48 -0.45
CA SER A 160 14.53 -10.78 -1.73
C SER A 160 15.80 -9.92 -1.77
#